data_32bb3aefe434c85b940546b836e8592e
#
_entry.id   32bb3aefe434c85b940546b836e8592e
#
_cell.length_a   1.000
_cell.length_b   1.000
_cell.length_c   1.000
_cell.angle_alpha   90.00
_cell.angle_beta   90.00
_cell.angle_gamma   90.00
#
_symmetry.space_group_name_H-M   'P 1'
#
loop_
_entity.id
_entity.type
_entity.pdbx_description
1 polymer ?
#
loop_
_entity_poly.entity_id
_entity_poly.type
_entity_poly.pdbx_seq_one_letter_code
_entity_poly.pdbx_strand_id
1 'polypeptide(L)'
;MKTRKQIFRNFQYLECDAFAEYLSEMAVQGWRFIGWKLGMVFEKEEPGKRVYSVEVFLKGREEDVSPSKEAQEYAEYCEKAGWKFIDARGKFCVFEQVEEDAVPIVAPQEKLESIRKAERGSTLYRTVMAGILFFLTLIQLFTRLADYIFEGDHIALLVFWGLYFLLQGISAIQSVLLCIRYQKEIRRGKTPYYKKIFHISKTGLQLLAFGTVFYLLVWGMKSDVFSGGQGLFLMSFFLILVVIQILRKWMRFSREKDAFWNVILFSFCMVVLVLIMGRVFLNSEKHVISQEQFPLLPQHVKEQAFQVEGIDQYRTKSIFGTKEGYWMTYQNQNQQEESLRYTIYSSPYEWVLDRIWKEETQNLTTEEKNKGWSGKKVASVSGIYYVYYEQKILYLSVEEPLTQEQIQVVESQLGLKE
;
A
#
# COMPACT_ATOMS: atom_id res chain seq x y z
N MET A 1 25.92 -2.61 35.03
CA MET A 1 24.49 -2.95 34.90
C MET A 1 23.83 -1.90 34.01
N LYS A 2 22.93 -2.29 33.08
CA LYS A 2 22.18 -1.29 32.29
C LYS A 2 21.24 -0.51 33.22
N THR A 3 21.48 0.79 33.33
CA THR A 3 20.66 1.70 34.15
C THR A 3 19.37 2.13 33.46
N ARG A 4 19.23 1.86 32.14
CA ARG A 4 18.06 2.21 31.32
C ARG A 4 17.60 1.05 30.46
N LYS A 5 16.27 0.92 30.32
CA LYS A 5 15.59 -0.08 29.50
C LYS A 5 14.63 0.62 28.54
N GLN A 6 14.59 0.17 27.30
CA GLN A 6 13.64 0.68 26.30
C GLN A 6 12.69 -0.44 25.90
N ILE A 7 11.38 -0.15 25.91
CA ILE A 7 10.32 -1.11 25.59
C ILE A 7 9.46 -0.57 24.47
N PHE A 8 9.26 -1.40 23.47
CA PHE A 8 8.39 -1.11 22.34
C PHE A 8 7.02 -1.73 22.58
N ARG A 9 6.14 -0.99 23.25
CA ARG A 9 4.75 -1.36 23.50
C ARG A 9 3.87 -0.19 23.09
N ASN A 10 2.75 -0.46 22.45
CA ASN A 10 1.85 0.55 21.95
C ASN A 10 0.49 0.40 22.64
N PHE A 11 -0.10 1.51 23.07
CA PHE A 11 -1.42 1.60 23.63
C PHE A 11 -2.31 2.48 22.75
N GLN A 12 -3.62 2.23 22.77
CA GLN A 12 -4.62 3.06 22.13
C GLN A 12 -5.21 4.03 23.15
N TYR A 13 -5.90 5.06 22.67
CA TYR A 13 -6.53 6.03 23.58
C TYR A 13 -7.60 5.38 24.47
N LEU A 14 -8.30 4.36 23.94
CA LEU A 14 -9.24 3.54 24.72
C LEU A 14 -8.57 2.62 25.77
N GLU A 15 -7.25 2.58 25.86
CA GLU A 15 -6.47 1.76 26.78
C GLU A 15 -5.67 2.61 27.80
N CYS A 16 -6.07 3.89 28.02
CA CYS A 16 -5.29 4.81 28.85
C CYS A 16 -5.10 4.33 30.29
N ASP A 17 -6.11 3.69 30.90
CA ASP A 17 -5.98 3.17 32.28
C ASP A 17 -5.11 1.90 32.31
N ALA A 18 -5.25 1.01 31.32
CA ALA A 18 -4.34 -0.13 31.19
C ALA A 18 -2.89 0.29 30.92
N PHE A 19 -2.70 1.44 30.29
CA PHE A 19 -1.37 2.02 30.12
C PHE A 19 -0.82 2.55 31.46
N ALA A 20 -1.62 3.28 32.23
CA ALA A 20 -1.26 3.76 33.56
C ALA A 20 -0.91 2.59 34.49
N GLU A 21 -1.73 1.53 34.50
CA GLU A 21 -1.48 0.31 35.28
C GLU A 21 -0.16 -0.36 34.89
N TYR A 22 0.10 -0.49 33.60
CA TYR A 22 1.37 -1.04 33.11
C TYR A 22 2.59 -0.23 33.59
N LEU A 23 2.51 1.10 33.63
CA LEU A 23 3.59 1.94 34.18
C LEU A 23 3.77 1.72 35.67
N SER A 24 2.67 1.56 36.41
CA SER A 24 2.68 1.26 37.86
C SER A 24 3.29 -0.12 38.16
N GLU A 25 2.94 -1.16 37.34
CA GLU A 25 3.54 -2.50 37.44
C GLU A 25 5.05 -2.47 37.20
N MET A 26 5.50 -1.69 36.21
CA MET A 26 6.92 -1.51 35.92
C MET A 26 7.68 -0.85 37.09
N ALA A 27 7.06 0.12 37.77
CA ALA A 27 7.66 0.77 38.93
C ALA A 27 7.81 -0.20 40.11
N VAL A 28 6.83 -1.07 40.35
CA VAL A 28 6.94 -2.15 41.33
C VAL A 28 8.09 -3.11 41.01
N GLN A 29 8.42 -3.32 39.75
CA GLN A 29 9.56 -4.11 39.30
C GLN A 29 10.91 -3.35 39.36
N GLY A 30 10.93 -2.11 39.84
CA GLY A 30 12.13 -1.27 39.92
C GLY A 30 12.47 -0.56 38.59
N TRP A 31 11.47 -0.31 37.76
CA TRP A 31 11.63 0.41 36.48
C TRP A 31 10.70 1.61 36.43
N ARG A 32 11.24 2.80 36.68
CA ARG A 32 10.50 4.05 36.57
C ARG A 32 10.43 4.56 35.14
N PHE A 33 9.23 4.93 34.70
CA PHE A 33 9.04 5.58 33.42
C PHE A 33 9.60 7.00 33.42
N ILE A 34 10.45 7.33 32.45
CA ILE A 34 11.09 8.65 32.31
C ILE A 34 10.73 9.36 31.01
N GLY A 35 9.93 8.71 30.14
CA GLY A 35 9.48 9.30 28.87
C GLY A 35 9.65 8.39 27.66
N TRP A 36 9.54 8.96 26.50
CA TRP A 36 9.69 8.25 25.23
C TRP A 36 10.97 8.67 24.48
N LYS A 37 11.50 7.72 23.71
CA LYS A 37 12.39 7.94 22.56
C LYS A 37 11.79 7.21 21.35
N LEU A 38 12.45 6.19 20.81
CA LEU A 38 11.83 5.28 19.83
C LEU A 38 10.70 4.46 20.44
N GLY A 39 10.89 4.03 21.71
CA GLY A 39 9.90 3.37 22.55
C GLY A 39 9.80 4.05 23.92
N MET A 40 9.07 3.46 24.86
CA MET A 40 9.01 3.87 26.26
C MET A 40 10.37 3.64 26.93
N VAL A 41 10.89 4.62 27.63
CA VAL A 41 12.18 4.57 28.33
C VAL A 41 11.94 4.49 29.83
N PHE A 42 12.57 3.51 30.43
CA PHE A 42 12.53 3.28 31.88
C PHE A 42 13.94 3.39 32.46
N GLU A 43 14.05 3.95 33.62
CA GLU A 43 15.27 4.02 34.39
C GLU A 43 15.18 3.07 35.59
N LYS A 44 16.29 2.42 35.94
CA LYS A 44 16.33 1.50 37.07
C LYS A 44 16.32 2.30 38.39
N GLU A 45 15.38 1.98 39.23
CA GLU A 45 15.20 2.59 40.58
C GLU A 45 14.90 1.49 41.59
N GLU A 46 14.87 1.81 42.88
CA GLU A 46 14.38 0.88 43.87
C GLU A 46 12.90 0.53 43.63
N PRO A 47 12.52 -0.76 43.73
CA PRO A 47 11.14 -1.18 43.60
C PRO A 47 10.23 -0.41 44.53
N GLY A 48 9.20 0.24 44.02
CA GLY A 48 8.30 1.05 44.79
C GLY A 48 6.92 1.18 44.14
N LYS A 49 5.90 1.37 44.97
CA LYS A 49 4.55 1.63 44.47
C LYS A 49 4.47 3.07 43.96
N ARG A 50 4.25 3.24 42.70
CA ARG A 50 3.98 4.53 42.04
C ARG A 50 2.65 4.46 41.33
N VAL A 51 1.89 5.53 41.42
CA VAL A 51 0.59 5.66 40.76
C VAL A 51 0.77 6.61 39.57
N TYR A 52 0.38 6.14 38.38
CA TYR A 52 0.39 6.94 37.19
C TYR A 52 -1.02 7.25 36.72
N SER A 53 -1.19 8.41 36.07
CA SER A 53 -2.36 8.74 35.29
C SER A 53 -1.94 9.01 33.83
N VAL A 54 -2.71 8.48 32.91
CA VAL A 54 -2.51 8.71 31.46
C VAL A 54 -3.76 9.38 30.91
N GLU A 55 -3.58 10.62 30.48
CA GLU A 55 -4.66 11.44 29.98
C GLU A 55 -4.55 11.70 28.48
N VAL A 56 -5.70 11.89 27.83
CA VAL A 56 -5.78 12.18 26.39
C VAL A 56 -6.00 13.66 26.16
N PHE A 57 -4.94 14.35 25.76
CA PHE A 57 -4.94 15.79 25.51
C PHE A 57 -5.29 16.09 24.04
N LEU A 58 -6.46 16.68 23.80
CA LEU A 58 -7.01 16.88 22.46
C LEU A 58 -6.24 17.86 21.57
N LYS A 59 -5.55 18.84 22.17
CA LYS A 59 -4.72 19.80 21.42
C LYS A 59 -3.38 19.19 20.96
N GLY A 60 -3.00 18.00 21.48
CA GLY A 60 -1.88 17.21 20.96
C GLY A 60 -2.19 16.68 19.55
N ARG A 61 -1.17 16.57 18.71
CA ARG A 61 -1.25 15.95 17.37
C ARG A 61 -0.68 14.55 17.39
N GLU A 62 -1.17 13.67 16.52
CA GLU A 62 -0.66 12.28 16.40
C GLU A 62 0.84 12.23 16.10
N GLU A 63 1.34 13.23 15.39
CA GLU A 63 2.74 13.35 14.97
C GLU A 63 3.66 13.89 16.07
N ASP A 64 3.13 14.44 17.17
CA ASP A 64 3.95 15.04 18.23
C ASP A 64 4.84 13.97 18.87
N VAL A 65 6.13 14.11 18.72
CA VAL A 65 7.15 13.20 19.30
C VAL A 65 7.71 13.71 20.61
N SER A 66 7.40 14.96 20.97
CA SER A 66 7.74 15.64 22.23
C SER A 66 6.56 16.48 22.69
N PRO A 67 6.50 16.86 23.99
CA PRO A 67 5.44 17.72 24.53
C PRO A 67 5.35 19.03 23.75
N SER A 68 4.14 19.41 23.33
CA SER A 68 3.86 20.72 22.74
C SER A 68 3.79 21.79 23.84
N LYS A 69 3.83 23.09 23.47
CA LYS A 69 3.68 24.18 24.43
C LYS A 69 2.36 24.08 25.19
N GLU A 70 1.28 23.80 24.49
CA GLU A 70 -0.04 23.64 25.10
C GLU A 70 -0.13 22.43 26.04
N ALA A 71 0.65 21.37 25.78
CA ALA A 71 0.74 20.21 26.67
C ALA A 71 1.56 20.55 27.93
N GLN A 72 2.56 21.41 27.83
CA GLN A 72 3.33 21.92 28.98
C GLN A 72 2.50 22.85 29.85
N GLU A 73 1.73 23.77 29.26
CA GLU A 73 0.79 24.64 29.99
C GLU A 73 -0.27 23.81 30.73
N TYR A 74 -0.80 22.76 30.08
CA TYR A 74 -1.70 21.82 30.72
C TYR A 74 -1.04 21.06 31.87
N ALA A 75 0.23 20.68 31.72
CA ALA A 75 1.01 20.03 32.77
C ALA A 75 1.17 20.89 34.02
N GLU A 76 1.49 22.19 33.85
CA GLU A 76 1.61 23.15 34.95
C GLU A 76 0.28 23.27 35.73
N TYR A 77 -0.86 23.17 35.07
CA TYR A 77 -2.16 23.14 35.70
C TYR A 77 -2.37 21.86 36.52
N CYS A 78 -1.97 20.70 35.99
CA CYS A 78 -2.10 19.42 36.67
C CYS A 78 -1.15 19.27 37.86
N GLU A 79 0.01 19.93 37.83
CA GLU A 79 0.96 19.95 38.96
C GLU A 79 0.36 20.58 40.23
N LYS A 80 -0.51 21.60 40.05
CA LYS A 80 -1.25 22.19 41.19
C LYS A 80 -2.28 21.27 41.82
N ALA A 81 -2.64 20.18 41.12
CA ALA A 81 -3.57 19.15 41.58
C ALA A 81 -2.85 17.90 42.17
N GLY A 82 -1.55 17.99 42.44
CA GLY A 82 -0.74 16.92 43.05
C GLY A 82 -0.19 15.89 42.04
N TRP A 83 -0.17 16.24 40.72
CA TRP A 83 0.31 15.35 39.65
C TRP A 83 1.58 15.91 39.02
N LYS A 84 2.66 15.14 39.00
CA LYS A 84 3.90 15.49 38.29
C LYS A 84 3.84 15.04 36.84
N PHE A 85 4.00 15.98 35.93
CA PHE A 85 4.14 15.65 34.50
C PHE A 85 5.46 14.93 34.21
N ILE A 86 5.39 13.82 33.47
CA ILE A 86 6.56 13.06 33.08
C ILE A 86 6.91 13.32 31.61
N ASP A 87 5.98 13.09 30.70
CA ASP A 87 6.21 13.26 29.27
C ASP A 87 4.89 13.22 28.48
N ALA A 88 4.93 13.69 27.23
CA ALA A 88 3.82 13.56 26.30
C ALA A 88 4.30 13.06 24.92
N ARG A 89 3.43 12.27 24.27
CA ARG A 89 3.65 11.80 22.91
C ARG A 89 2.32 11.58 22.20
N GLY A 90 2.17 12.15 20.99
CA GLY A 90 0.88 12.21 20.34
C GLY A 90 -0.11 13.00 21.21
N LYS A 91 -1.24 12.38 21.51
CA LYS A 91 -2.22 12.95 22.45
C LYS A 91 -2.13 12.38 23.85
N PHE A 92 -1.20 11.48 24.15
CA PHE A 92 -0.99 10.98 25.49
C PHE A 92 -0.14 11.95 26.32
N CYS A 93 -0.63 12.27 27.50
CA CYS A 93 0.11 12.93 28.57
C CYS A 93 0.21 11.97 29.76
N VAL A 94 1.41 11.73 30.28
CA VAL A 94 1.66 10.83 31.41
C VAL A 94 2.04 11.65 32.64
N PHE A 95 1.35 11.38 33.74
CA PHE A 95 1.55 12.00 35.01
C PHE A 95 1.86 10.93 36.06
N GLU A 96 2.67 11.29 37.06
CA GLU A 96 2.95 10.51 38.26
C GLU A 96 2.34 11.22 39.46
N GLN A 97 1.63 10.51 40.30
CA GLN A 97 1.06 11.04 41.54
C GLN A 97 2.18 11.39 42.54
N VAL A 98 2.15 12.62 43.05
CA VAL A 98 3.11 13.10 44.04
C VAL A 98 2.45 13.20 45.42
N GLU A 99 1.19 13.66 45.48
CA GLU A 99 0.42 13.83 46.73
C GLU A 99 -0.53 12.64 46.89
N GLU A 100 -0.62 12.08 48.10
CA GLU A 100 -1.48 10.90 48.36
C GLU A 100 -2.97 11.19 48.15
N ASP A 101 -3.40 12.43 48.34
CA ASP A 101 -4.76 12.93 48.17
C ASP A 101 -5.01 13.62 46.82
N ALA A 102 -4.11 13.43 45.83
CA ALA A 102 -4.29 14.01 44.52
C ALA A 102 -5.64 13.61 43.88
N VAL A 103 -6.38 14.62 43.47
CA VAL A 103 -7.69 14.42 42.82
C VAL A 103 -7.52 13.98 41.34
N PRO A 104 -8.48 13.22 40.77
CA PRO A 104 -8.43 12.87 39.35
C PRO A 104 -8.28 14.11 38.49
N ILE A 105 -7.34 14.08 37.53
CA ILE A 105 -7.02 15.22 36.66
C ILE A 105 -8.24 15.65 35.84
N VAL A 106 -9.04 14.67 35.37
CA VAL A 106 -10.19 14.89 34.51
C VAL A 106 -11.40 14.11 35.02
N ALA A 107 -12.57 14.72 34.91
CA ALA A 107 -13.83 14.05 35.26
C ALA A 107 -14.10 12.88 34.29
N PRO A 108 -14.74 11.76 34.72
CA PRO A 108 -14.94 10.58 33.88
C PRO A 108 -15.66 10.85 32.55
N GLN A 109 -16.56 11.80 32.54
CA GLN A 109 -17.32 12.18 31.35
C GLN A 109 -16.46 12.93 30.35
N GLU A 110 -15.63 13.84 30.81
CA GLU A 110 -14.68 14.61 29.99
C GLU A 110 -13.56 13.70 29.46
N LYS A 111 -13.05 12.76 30.27
CA LYS A 111 -12.07 11.75 29.86
C LYS A 111 -12.61 10.91 28.70
N LEU A 112 -13.85 10.39 28.81
CA LEU A 112 -14.48 9.63 27.72
C LEU A 112 -14.66 10.47 26.46
N GLU A 113 -15.03 11.74 26.58
CA GLU A 113 -15.20 12.64 25.43
C GLU A 113 -13.87 12.88 24.73
N SER A 114 -12.80 13.10 25.46
CA SER A 114 -11.43 13.29 24.95
C SER A 114 -10.95 12.04 24.22
N ILE A 115 -11.12 10.85 24.84
CA ILE A 115 -10.79 9.56 24.23
C ILE A 115 -11.59 9.36 22.93
N ARG A 116 -12.91 9.58 22.97
CA ARG A 116 -13.79 9.40 21.80
C ARG A 116 -13.41 10.31 20.64
N LYS A 117 -13.10 11.59 20.91
CA LYS A 117 -12.66 12.54 19.87
C LYS A 117 -11.31 12.13 19.27
N ALA A 118 -10.36 11.70 20.10
CA ALA A 118 -9.05 11.26 19.65
C ALA A 118 -9.13 9.99 18.79
N GLU A 119 -9.85 8.96 19.27
CA GLU A 119 -10.04 7.70 18.55
C GLU A 119 -10.80 7.89 17.23
N ARG A 120 -11.88 8.70 17.24
CA ARG A 120 -12.67 8.95 16.04
C ARG A 120 -11.83 9.60 14.94
N GLY A 121 -11.02 10.60 15.27
CA GLY A 121 -10.16 11.28 14.30
C GLY A 121 -9.15 10.32 13.65
N SER A 122 -8.43 9.59 14.49
CA SER A 122 -7.40 8.63 14.05
C SER A 122 -7.99 7.45 13.25
N THR A 123 -9.10 6.88 13.73
CA THR A 123 -9.73 5.71 13.11
C THR A 123 -10.44 6.08 11.80
N LEU A 124 -11.19 7.21 11.79
CA LEU A 124 -11.88 7.67 10.59
C LEU A 124 -10.89 7.94 9.46
N TYR A 125 -9.82 8.69 9.74
CA TYR A 125 -8.79 8.97 8.74
C TYR A 125 -8.22 7.69 8.12
N ARG A 126 -7.84 6.71 8.92
CA ARG A 126 -7.28 5.44 8.43
C ARG A 126 -8.27 4.63 7.61
N THR A 127 -9.54 4.56 8.08
CA THR A 127 -10.59 3.82 7.37
C THR A 127 -10.92 4.45 6.03
N VAL A 128 -11.05 5.79 6.00
CA VAL A 128 -11.32 6.54 4.76
C VAL A 128 -10.17 6.39 3.76
N MET A 129 -8.92 6.55 4.21
CA MET A 129 -7.76 6.39 3.33
C MET A 129 -7.64 4.97 2.77
N ALA A 130 -7.87 3.94 3.61
CA ALA A 130 -7.90 2.55 3.16
C ALA A 130 -9.01 2.31 2.13
N GLY A 131 -10.19 2.89 2.36
CA GLY A 131 -11.32 2.82 1.43
C GLY A 131 -11.00 3.49 0.09
N ILE A 132 -10.44 4.70 0.11
CA ILE A 132 -10.05 5.41 -1.11
C ILE A 132 -9.07 4.55 -1.93
N LEU A 133 -8.01 4.01 -1.32
CA LEU A 133 -7.02 3.20 -2.00
C LEU A 133 -7.63 1.90 -2.57
N PHE A 134 -8.50 1.23 -1.81
CA PHE A 134 -9.22 0.05 -2.28
C PHE A 134 -10.12 0.37 -3.48
N PHE A 135 -10.95 1.43 -3.39
CA PHE A 135 -11.87 1.77 -4.47
C PHE A 135 -11.14 2.31 -5.71
N LEU A 136 -10.04 3.04 -5.56
CA LEU A 136 -9.22 3.45 -6.69
C LEU A 136 -8.64 2.24 -7.44
N THR A 137 -8.08 1.26 -6.72
CA THR A 137 -7.55 0.03 -7.32
C THR A 137 -8.66 -0.79 -8.01
N LEU A 138 -9.83 -0.82 -7.38
CA LEU A 138 -11.01 -1.50 -7.92
C LEU A 138 -11.52 -0.82 -9.21
N ILE A 139 -11.60 0.51 -9.23
CA ILE A 139 -12.00 1.29 -10.40
C ILE A 139 -11.02 1.07 -11.55
N GLN A 140 -9.72 1.09 -11.29
CA GLN A 140 -8.70 0.80 -12.32
C GLN A 140 -8.91 -0.58 -12.95
N LEU A 141 -9.17 -1.61 -12.13
CA LEU A 141 -9.45 -2.95 -12.63
C LEU A 141 -10.72 -2.98 -13.52
N PHE A 142 -11.79 -2.29 -13.14
CA PHE A 142 -13.05 -2.30 -13.91
C PHE A 142 -13.02 -1.42 -15.16
N THR A 143 -12.21 -0.36 -15.17
CA THR A 143 -12.12 0.56 -16.34
C THR A 143 -11.14 0.07 -17.39
N ARG A 144 -10.15 -0.76 -17.01
CA ARG A 144 -9.10 -1.28 -17.87
C ARG A 144 -8.81 -2.75 -17.55
N LEU A 145 -9.82 -3.57 -17.67
CA LEU A 145 -9.71 -4.98 -17.28
C LEU A 145 -8.68 -5.73 -18.12
N ALA A 146 -8.64 -5.48 -19.43
CA ALA A 146 -7.67 -6.09 -20.35
C ALA A 146 -6.21 -5.79 -19.99
N ASP A 147 -5.95 -4.66 -19.32
CA ASP A 147 -4.61 -4.30 -18.88
C ASP A 147 -4.25 -4.93 -17.52
N TYR A 148 -5.14 -4.85 -16.53
CA TYR A 148 -4.79 -5.14 -15.13
C TYR A 148 -5.16 -6.53 -14.63
N ILE A 149 -6.12 -7.25 -15.28
CA ILE A 149 -6.56 -8.55 -14.75
C ILE A 149 -5.47 -9.62 -14.81
N PHE A 150 -4.54 -9.50 -15.74
CA PHE A 150 -3.40 -10.41 -15.88
C PHE A 150 -2.16 -9.96 -15.10
N GLU A 151 -2.22 -8.81 -14.42
CA GLU A 151 -1.16 -8.34 -13.56
C GLU A 151 -1.37 -8.88 -12.13
N GLY A 152 -0.57 -9.88 -11.74
CA GLY A 152 -0.69 -10.53 -10.43
C GLY A 152 -0.45 -9.58 -9.26
N ASP A 153 0.41 -8.58 -9.42
CA ASP A 153 0.69 -7.52 -8.45
C ASP A 153 -0.51 -6.60 -8.25
N HIS A 154 -1.23 -6.23 -9.32
CA HIS A 154 -2.45 -5.42 -9.23
C HIS A 154 -3.55 -6.17 -8.46
N ILE A 155 -3.75 -7.45 -8.74
CA ILE A 155 -4.71 -8.30 -8.02
C ILE A 155 -4.31 -8.45 -6.54
N ALA A 156 -3.01 -8.65 -6.27
CA ALA A 156 -2.51 -8.73 -4.90
C ALA A 156 -2.73 -7.43 -4.12
N LEU A 157 -2.50 -6.27 -4.76
CA LEU A 157 -2.78 -4.95 -4.17
C LEU A 157 -4.27 -4.75 -3.88
N LEU A 158 -5.15 -5.17 -4.79
CA LEU A 158 -6.60 -5.10 -4.59
C LEU A 158 -7.04 -5.92 -3.37
N VAL A 159 -6.57 -7.16 -3.26
CA VAL A 159 -6.85 -8.04 -2.12
C VAL A 159 -6.31 -7.43 -0.82
N PHE A 160 -5.07 -6.91 -0.85
CA PHE A 160 -4.44 -6.26 0.29
C PHE A 160 -5.24 -5.06 0.79
N TRP A 161 -5.57 -4.11 -0.10
CA TRP A 161 -6.35 -2.92 0.28
C TRP A 161 -7.75 -3.26 0.73
N GLY A 162 -8.39 -4.29 0.14
CA GLY A 162 -9.69 -4.81 0.55
C GLY A 162 -9.66 -5.38 1.97
N LEU A 163 -8.71 -6.25 2.27
CA LEU A 163 -8.51 -6.81 3.62
C LEU A 163 -8.18 -5.72 4.64
N TYR A 164 -7.29 -4.78 4.28
CA TYR A 164 -6.93 -3.66 5.14
C TYR A 164 -8.13 -2.77 5.47
N PHE A 165 -8.95 -2.45 4.46
CA PHE A 165 -10.18 -1.67 4.63
C PHE A 165 -11.19 -2.39 5.55
N LEU A 166 -11.41 -3.69 5.36
CA LEU A 166 -12.29 -4.50 6.20
C LEU A 166 -11.81 -4.51 7.66
N LEU A 167 -10.51 -4.74 7.89
CA LEU A 167 -9.93 -4.77 9.24
C LEU A 167 -10.02 -3.40 9.94
N GLN A 168 -9.82 -2.29 9.19
CA GLN A 168 -10.02 -0.95 9.74
C GLN A 168 -11.49 -0.68 10.06
N GLY A 169 -12.42 -1.14 9.22
CA GLY A 169 -13.86 -1.07 9.48
C GLY A 169 -14.27 -1.82 10.74
N ILE A 170 -13.80 -3.04 10.93
CA ILE A 170 -14.05 -3.84 12.15
C ILE A 170 -13.51 -3.10 13.39
N SER A 171 -12.28 -2.56 13.31
CA SER A 171 -11.68 -1.78 14.41
C SER A 171 -12.49 -0.52 14.73
N ALA A 172 -13.01 0.17 13.70
CA ALA A 172 -13.85 1.34 13.88
C ALA A 172 -15.17 0.99 14.60
N ILE A 173 -15.83 -0.07 14.19
CA ILE A 173 -17.07 -0.56 14.81
C ILE A 173 -16.81 -0.93 16.27
N GLN A 174 -15.73 -1.66 16.55
CA GLN A 174 -15.34 -2.05 17.91
C GLN A 174 -15.11 -0.82 18.81
N SER A 175 -14.40 0.21 18.33
CA SER A 175 -14.16 1.45 19.07
C SER A 175 -15.48 2.19 19.38
N VAL A 176 -16.41 2.24 18.42
CA VAL A 176 -17.73 2.86 18.62
C VAL A 176 -18.55 2.11 19.68
N LEU A 177 -18.60 0.78 19.58
CA LEU A 177 -19.36 -0.05 20.56
C LEU A 177 -18.81 0.11 21.97
N LEU A 178 -17.48 0.17 22.13
CA LEU A 178 -16.85 0.40 23.43
C LEU A 178 -17.17 1.80 23.99
N CYS A 179 -17.12 2.84 23.17
CA CYS A 179 -17.50 4.19 23.60
C CYS A 179 -18.97 4.25 24.05
N ILE A 180 -19.88 3.58 23.35
CA ILE A 180 -21.30 3.49 23.73
C ILE A 180 -21.43 2.78 25.09
N ARG A 181 -20.70 1.67 25.29
CA ARG A 181 -20.70 0.92 26.55
C ARG A 181 -20.21 1.79 27.71
N TYR A 182 -19.06 2.47 27.57
CA TYR A 182 -18.51 3.34 28.61
C TYR A 182 -19.43 4.52 28.92
N GLN A 183 -20.06 5.11 27.90
CA GLN A 183 -21.06 6.18 28.11
C GLN A 183 -22.25 5.68 28.93
N LYS A 184 -22.70 4.43 28.71
CA LYS A 184 -23.79 3.81 29.49
C LYS A 184 -23.36 3.54 30.96
N GLU A 185 -22.11 3.17 31.19
CA GLU A 185 -21.56 2.98 32.53
C GLU A 185 -21.51 4.31 33.32
N ILE A 186 -21.04 5.40 32.70
CA ILE A 186 -21.00 6.75 33.30
C ILE A 186 -22.43 7.23 33.64
N ARG A 187 -23.40 7.06 32.72
CA ARG A 187 -24.81 7.41 33.00
C ARG A 187 -25.42 6.65 34.16
N ARG A 188 -24.86 5.50 34.54
CA ARG A 188 -25.25 4.71 35.71
C ARG A 188 -24.47 5.08 36.98
N GLY A 189 -23.69 6.18 36.94
CA GLY A 189 -22.87 6.64 38.06
C GLY A 189 -21.61 5.79 38.32
N LYS A 190 -21.20 4.95 37.37
CA LYS A 190 -19.98 4.13 37.46
C LYS A 190 -18.82 4.83 36.77
N THR A 191 -17.62 4.74 37.35
CA THR A 191 -16.38 5.14 36.69
C THR A 191 -15.92 4.01 35.76
N PRO A 192 -15.91 4.20 34.44
CA PRO A 192 -15.43 3.16 33.53
C PRO A 192 -13.93 2.97 33.69
N TYR A 193 -13.48 1.73 33.56
CA TYR A 193 -12.08 1.38 33.52
C TYR A 193 -11.70 1.02 32.07
N TYR A 194 -10.77 1.78 31.47
CA TYR A 194 -10.33 1.64 30.08
C TYR A 194 -9.29 0.53 29.96
N LYS A 195 -9.81 -0.71 29.88
CA LYS A 195 -9.03 -1.95 29.85
C LYS A 195 -8.22 -2.06 28.55
N LYS A 196 -7.17 -2.89 28.63
CA LYS A 196 -6.49 -3.37 27.42
C LYS A 196 -7.48 -4.12 26.55
N ILE A 197 -7.61 -3.68 25.31
CA ILE A 197 -8.54 -4.25 24.34
C ILE A 197 -7.75 -5.18 23.42
N PHE A 198 -8.30 -6.38 23.16
CA PHE A 198 -7.77 -7.21 22.09
C PHE A 198 -8.22 -6.62 20.77
N HIS A 199 -7.44 -5.66 20.27
CA HIS A 199 -7.54 -5.29 18.88
C HIS A 199 -6.74 -6.31 18.07
N ILE A 200 -7.23 -6.70 16.90
CA ILE A 200 -6.38 -7.27 15.86
C ILE A 200 -5.27 -6.26 15.71
N SER A 201 -4.14 -6.59 16.31
CA SER A 201 -3.09 -5.65 16.69
C SER A 201 -2.75 -4.71 15.54
N LYS A 202 -2.72 -3.39 15.79
CA LYS A 202 -2.14 -2.40 14.85
C LYS A 202 -0.79 -2.87 14.32
N THR A 203 -0.02 -3.56 15.16
CA THR A 203 1.28 -4.16 14.82
C THR A 203 1.12 -5.33 13.85
N GLY A 204 0.13 -6.21 14.03
CA GLY A 204 -0.15 -7.31 13.10
C GLY A 204 -0.60 -6.79 11.73
N LEU A 205 -1.43 -5.75 11.70
CA LEU A 205 -1.83 -5.07 10.47
C LEU A 205 -0.65 -4.37 9.77
N GLN A 206 0.23 -3.74 10.53
CA GLN A 206 1.44 -3.12 10.01
C GLN A 206 2.42 -4.18 9.48
N LEU A 207 2.60 -5.30 10.18
CA LEU A 207 3.43 -6.41 9.72
C LEU A 207 2.84 -7.07 8.47
N LEU A 208 1.52 -7.22 8.39
CA LEU A 208 0.83 -7.73 7.20
C LEU A 208 1.01 -6.78 6.02
N ALA A 209 0.87 -5.46 6.24
CA ALA A 209 1.15 -4.44 5.23
C ALA A 209 2.61 -4.47 4.77
N PHE A 210 3.55 -4.52 5.70
CA PHE A 210 4.99 -4.64 5.40
C PHE A 210 5.31 -5.94 4.67
N GLY A 211 4.76 -7.07 5.13
CA GLY A 211 4.95 -8.38 4.50
C GLY A 211 4.41 -8.43 3.08
N THR A 212 3.26 -7.82 2.83
CA THR A 212 2.65 -7.76 1.48
C THR A 212 3.44 -6.85 0.56
N VAL A 213 3.84 -5.67 1.01
CA VAL A 213 4.71 -4.77 0.22
C VAL A 213 6.06 -5.44 -0.06
N PHE A 214 6.66 -6.09 0.92
CA PHE A 214 7.91 -6.84 0.75
C PHE A 214 7.74 -8.02 -0.23
N TYR A 215 6.63 -8.77 -0.12
CA TYR A 215 6.30 -9.84 -1.08
C TYR A 215 6.17 -9.31 -2.50
N LEU A 216 5.44 -8.19 -2.70
CA LEU A 216 5.28 -7.56 -4.00
C LEU A 216 6.61 -7.08 -4.59
N LEU A 217 7.49 -6.53 -3.75
CA LEU A 217 8.83 -6.11 -4.17
C LEU A 217 9.70 -7.30 -4.59
N VAL A 218 9.73 -8.37 -3.78
CA VAL A 218 10.51 -9.59 -4.09
C VAL A 218 9.95 -10.31 -5.30
N TRP A 219 8.61 -10.34 -5.44
CA TRP A 219 7.95 -10.95 -6.59
C TRP A 219 8.20 -10.12 -7.86
N GLY A 220 8.10 -8.79 -7.77
CA GLY A 220 8.43 -7.88 -8.87
C GLY A 220 9.90 -7.96 -9.31
N MET A 221 10.83 -8.27 -8.41
CA MET A 221 12.25 -8.53 -8.76
C MET A 221 12.48 -9.89 -9.45
N LYS A 222 11.60 -10.86 -9.23
CA LYS A 222 11.68 -12.21 -9.86
C LYS A 222 10.92 -12.28 -11.19
N SER A 223 9.93 -11.44 -11.38
CA SER A 223 9.23 -11.30 -12.65
C SER A 223 9.99 -10.29 -13.50
N ASP A 224 10.25 -10.59 -14.76
CA ASP A 224 10.92 -9.70 -15.73
C ASP A 224 10.19 -8.35 -15.93
N VAL A 225 9.09 -8.14 -15.23
CA VAL A 225 8.30 -6.89 -15.19
C VAL A 225 9.09 -5.72 -14.62
N PHE A 226 10.03 -5.95 -13.69
CA PHE A 226 10.96 -4.92 -13.26
C PHE A 226 12.32 -5.15 -13.90
N SER A 227 12.53 -4.64 -15.10
CA SER A 227 13.89 -4.56 -15.67
C SER A 227 14.83 -3.96 -14.61
N GLY A 228 15.65 -4.80 -14.03
CA GLY A 228 16.77 -4.62 -13.09
C GLY A 228 16.87 -3.43 -12.14
N GLY A 229 16.31 -2.28 -12.44
CA GLY A 229 16.45 -1.06 -11.66
C GLY A 229 15.22 -0.60 -10.85
N GLN A 230 14.01 -0.89 -11.33
CA GLN A 230 12.78 -0.33 -10.75
C GLN A 230 12.46 -0.95 -9.36
N GLY A 231 12.70 -2.24 -9.17
CA GLY A 231 12.50 -2.90 -7.88
C GLY A 231 13.48 -2.40 -6.81
N LEU A 232 14.76 -2.23 -7.16
CA LEU A 232 15.76 -1.64 -6.28
C LEU A 232 15.42 -0.18 -5.92
N PHE A 233 14.86 0.57 -6.85
CA PHE A 233 14.38 1.92 -6.63
C PHE A 233 13.26 1.97 -5.59
N LEU A 234 12.20 1.18 -5.75
CA LEU A 234 11.10 1.12 -4.79
C LEU A 234 11.56 0.67 -3.40
N MET A 235 12.45 -0.34 -3.32
CA MET A 235 13.04 -0.78 -2.05
C MET A 235 13.83 0.34 -1.37
N SER A 236 14.67 1.06 -2.11
CA SER A 236 15.47 2.16 -1.55
C SER A 236 14.59 3.30 -1.07
N PHE A 237 13.52 3.64 -1.79
CA PHE A 237 12.54 4.65 -1.39
C PHE A 237 11.84 4.28 -0.07
N PHE A 238 11.32 3.04 0.05
CA PHE A 238 10.72 2.56 1.29
C PHE A 238 11.72 2.54 2.46
N LEU A 239 12.95 2.10 2.23
CA LEU A 239 13.99 2.09 3.24
C LEU A 239 14.27 3.52 3.75
N ILE A 240 14.38 4.49 2.84
CA ILE A 240 14.58 5.90 3.19
C ILE A 240 13.43 6.42 4.04
N LEU A 241 12.17 6.16 3.67
CA LEU A 241 11.01 6.58 4.46
C LEU A 241 11.03 5.97 5.88
N VAL A 242 11.39 4.70 6.02
CA VAL A 242 11.51 4.03 7.32
C VAL A 242 12.63 4.67 8.15
N VAL A 243 13.80 4.91 7.56
CA VAL A 243 14.93 5.57 8.23
C VAL A 243 14.54 6.97 8.70
N ILE A 244 13.85 7.75 7.87
CA ILE A 244 13.35 9.09 8.24
C ILE A 244 12.41 9.00 9.46
N GLN A 245 11.46 8.08 9.47
CA GLN A 245 10.54 7.91 10.59
C GLN A 245 11.26 7.50 11.89
N ILE A 246 12.30 6.67 11.78
CA ILE A 246 13.13 6.27 12.92
C ILE A 246 13.92 7.47 13.44
N LEU A 247 14.59 8.22 12.57
CA LEU A 247 15.39 9.41 12.94
C LEU A 247 14.50 10.47 13.59
N ARG A 248 13.34 10.75 13.03
CA ARG A 248 12.36 11.68 13.57
C ARG A 248 11.97 11.34 15.02
N LYS A 249 11.61 10.07 15.27
CA LYS A 249 11.28 9.58 16.62
C LYS A 249 12.47 9.61 17.58
N TRP A 250 13.66 9.40 17.05
CA TRP A 250 14.89 9.40 17.86
C TRP A 250 15.32 10.81 18.27
N MET A 251 15.24 11.78 17.38
CA MET A 251 15.66 13.17 17.60
C MET A 251 14.66 13.99 18.42
N ARG A 252 13.38 13.58 18.51
CA ARG A 252 12.33 14.23 19.30
C ARG A 252 12.23 15.75 19.10
N PHE A 253 12.12 16.17 17.86
CA PHE A 253 11.97 17.58 17.54
C PHE A 253 10.70 18.20 18.17
N SER A 254 10.78 19.48 18.54
CA SER A 254 9.59 20.26 18.87
C SER A 254 8.72 20.43 17.62
N ARG A 255 7.40 20.68 17.77
CA ARG A 255 6.43 20.79 16.67
C ARG A 255 6.90 21.73 15.55
N GLU A 256 7.44 22.90 15.88
CA GLU A 256 7.93 23.88 14.91
C GLU A 256 9.14 23.36 14.12
N LYS A 257 10.12 22.77 14.83
CA LYS A 257 11.30 22.15 14.20
C LYS A 257 10.94 20.90 13.40
N ASP A 258 9.97 20.11 13.85
CA ASP A 258 9.51 18.91 13.19
C ASP A 258 8.87 19.24 11.82
N ALA A 259 8.06 20.31 11.73
CA ALA A 259 7.50 20.78 10.46
C ALA A 259 8.60 21.18 9.46
N PHE A 260 9.60 21.95 9.90
CA PHE A 260 10.74 22.37 9.08
C PHE A 260 11.57 21.16 8.58
N TRP A 261 11.90 20.24 9.49
CA TRP A 261 12.64 19.03 9.14
C TRP A 261 11.86 18.08 8.22
N ASN A 262 10.53 18.00 8.36
CA ASN A 262 9.68 17.24 7.45
C ASN A 262 9.79 17.80 6.01
N VAL A 263 9.78 19.12 5.83
CA VAL A 263 9.94 19.74 4.50
C VAL A 263 11.33 19.42 3.92
N ILE A 264 12.39 19.58 4.71
CA ILE A 264 13.77 19.28 4.26
C ILE A 264 13.91 17.81 3.88
N LEU A 265 13.47 16.90 4.75
CA LEU A 265 13.56 15.46 4.51
C LEU A 265 12.73 15.03 3.29
N PHE A 266 11.51 15.58 3.14
CA PHE A 266 10.69 15.33 1.96
C PHE A 266 11.39 15.84 0.68
N SER A 267 11.91 17.06 0.69
CA SER A 267 12.63 17.62 -0.45
C SER A 267 13.87 16.80 -0.80
N PHE A 268 14.65 16.38 0.20
CA PHE A 268 15.80 15.50 0.01
C PHE A 268 15.40 14.15 -0.60
N CYS A 269 14.32 13.52 -0.09
CA CYS A 269 13.79 12.29 -0.65
C CYS A 269 13.34 12.46 -2.10
N MET A 270 12.69 13.58 -2.43
CA MET A 270 12.28 13.89 -3.81
C MET A 270 13.48 14.04 -4.74
N VAL A 271 14.55 14.73 -4.30
CA VAL A 271 15.79 14.85 -5.09
C VAL A 271 16.44 13.49 -5.31
N VAL A 272 16.58 12.67 -4.27
CA VAL A 272 17.14 11.32 -4.37
C VAL A 272 16.29 10.46 -5.32
N LEU A 273 14.98 10.57 -5.22
CA LEU A 273 14.02 9.87 -6.11
C LEU A 273 14.22 10.27 -7.57
N VAL A 274 14.32 11.55 -7.86
CA VAL A 274 14.57 12.06 -9.24
C VAL A 274 15.91 11.58 -9.77
N LEU A 275 16.98 11.59 -8.95
CA LEU A 275 18.31 11.11 -9.35
C LEU A 275 18.33 9.61 -9.65
N ILE A 276 17.63 8.80 -8.84
CA ILE A 276 17.51 7.35 -9.07
C ILE A 276 16.66 7.09 -10.32
N MET A 277 15.53 7.79 -10.48
CA MET A 277 14.70 7.71 -11.69
C MET A 277 15.52 8.07 -12.95
N GLY A 278 16.29 9.15 -12.89
CA GLY A 278 17.18 9.56 -13.99
C GLY A 278 18.18 8.45 -14.36
N ARG A 279 18.79 7.78 -13.37
CA ARG A 279 19.69 6.65 -13.65
C ARG A 279 18.96 5.43 -14.22
N VAL A 280 17.78 5.11 -13.73
CA VAL A 280 16.98 3.98 -14.24
C VAL A 280 16.58 4.23 -15.69
N PHE A 281 16.15 5.45 -16.04
CA PHE A 281 15.82 5.82 -17.41
C PHE A 281 17.04 5.83 -18.33
N LEU A 282 18.20 6.28 -17.84
CA LEU A 282 19.43 6.32 -18.65
C LEU A 282 20.08 4.94 -18.84
N ASN A 283 19.90 4.02 -17.89
CA ASN A 283 20.43 2.64 -17.94
C ASN A 283 19.39 1.61 -18.38
N SER A 284 18.28 2.03 -18.93
CA SER A 284 17.32 1.11 -19.58
C SER A 284 17.99 0.51 -20.82
N GLU A 285 18.84 -0.50 -20.60
CA GLU A 285 19.30 -1.36 -21.69
C GLU A 285 18.08 -2.00 -22.33
N LYS A 286 17.85 -1.69 -23.59
CA LYS A 286 16.87 -2.41 -24.40
C LYS A 286 17.33 -3.88 -24.40
N HIS A 287 16.59 -4.76 -23.75
CA HIS A 287 16.78 -6.20 -23.89
C HIS A 287 16.60 -6.53 -25.38
N VAL A 288 17.71 -6.72 -26.08
CA VAL A 288 17.69 -7.22 -27.45
C VAL A 288 17.34 -8.70 -27.35
N ILE A 289 16.04 -8.99 -27.56
CA ILE A 289 15.54 -10.35 -27.64
C ILE A 289 15.97 -10.89 -29.00
N SER A 290 16.48 -12.13 -29.04
CA SER A 290 16.85 -12.76 -30.33
C SER A 290 15.60 -13.00 -31.15
N GLN A 291 15.66 -12.73 -32.48
CA GLN A 291 14.55 -12.97 -33.42
C GLN A 291 13.99 -14.41 -33.33
N GLU A 292 14.84 -15.39 -33.01
CA GLU A 292 14.48 -16.81 -32.87
C GLU A 292 13.43 -17.11 -31.77
N GLN A 293 13.21 -16.18 -30.85
CA GLN A 293 12.24 -16.33 -29.77
C GLN A 293 10.85 -15.80 -30.10
N PHE A 294 10.68 -15.16 -31.27
CA PHE A 294 9.40 -14.63 -31.70
C PHE A 294 8.57 -15.71 -32.40
N PRO A 295 7.38 -16.06 -31.91
CA PRO A 295 6.52 -17.06 -32.54
C PRO A 295 6.07 -16.68 -33.94
N LEU A 296 5.80 -15.38 -34.16
CA LEU A 296 5.36 -14.85 -35.45
C LEU A 296 6.32 -13.75 -35.93
N LEU A 297 6.94 -13.92 -37.09
CA LEU A 297 7.87 -12.99 -37.71
C LEU A 297 7.24 -12.34 -38.95
N PRO A 298 7.67 -11.14 -39.39
CA PRO A 298 7.19 -10.50 -40.62
C PRO A 298 7.30 -11.39 -41.86
N GLN A 299 8.35 -12.20 -41.97
CA GLN A 299 8.52 -13.19 -43.09
C GLN A 299 7.41 -14.24 -43.16
N HIS A 300 6.71 -14.53 -42.04
CA HIS A 300 5.58 -15.45 -42.05
C HIS A 300 4.30 -14.79 -42.57
N VAL A 301 4.27 -13.44 -42.60
CA VAL A 301 3.12 -12.66 -43.03
C VAL A 301 3.35 -12.04 -44.41
N LYS A 302 4.58 -11.64 -44.72
CA LYS A 302 4.99 -11.08 -46.02
C LYS A 302 6.22 -11.84 -46.53
N GLU A 303 6.19 -12.31 -47.79
CA GLU A 303 7.29 -13.07 -48.41
C GLU A 303 8.51 -12.19 -48.79
N GLN A 304 8.78 -11.11 -48.10
CA GLN A 304 9.84 -10.16 -48.41
C GLN A 304 10.96 -10.18 -47.39
N ALA A 305 12.19 -9.90 -47.86
CA ALA A 305 13.31 -9.71 -46.93
C ALA A 305 13.13 -8.39 -46.15
N PHE A 306 13.40 -8.41 -44.86
CA PHE A 306 13.30 -7.26 -43.97
C PHE A 306 14.51 -7.16 -43.05
N GLN A 307 14.82 -5.95 -42.61
CA GLN A 307 15.82 -5.68 -41.61
C GLN A 307 15.14 -5.26 -40.31
N VAL A 308 15.34 -6.02 -39.23
CA VAL A 308 14.74 -5.74 -37.93
C VAL A 308 15.47 -4.59 -37.25
N GLU A 309 14.74 -3.58 -36.82
CA GLU A 309 15.27 -2.40 -36.09
C GLU A 309 15.00 -2.46 -34.60
N GLY A 310 13.85 -2.94 -34.19
CA GLY A 310 13.45 -3.02 -32.80
C GLY A 310 12.56 -4.22 -32.51
N ILE A 311 12.77 -4.84 -31.37
CA ILE A 311 11.96 -5.95 -30.86
C ILE A 311 11.62 -5.68 -29.42
N ASP A 312 10.34 -5.81 -29.07
CA ASP A 312 9.87 -5.73 -27.70
C ASP A 312 8.85 -6.83 -27.42
N GLN A 313 8.92 -7.43 -26.24
CA GLN A 313 7.95 -8.41 -25.77
C GLN A 313 7.64 -8.17 -24.30
N TYR A 314 6.42 -8.45 -23.91
CA TYR A 314 6.04 -8.49 -22.52
C TYR A 314 5.13 -9.68 -22.24
N ARG A 315 5.22 -10.19 -21.03
CA ARG A 315 4.35 -11.26 -20.53
C ARG A 315 3.91 -10.94 -19.11
N THR A 316 2.60 -10.87 -18.92
CA THR A 316 2.00 -10.75 -17.59
C THR A 316 1.20 -12.00 -17.26
N LYS A 317 1.17 -12.38 -15.96
CA LYS A 317 0.47 -13.57 -15.48
C LYS A 317 -0.18 -13.31 -14.13
N SER A 318 -1.42 -13.74 -14.02
CA SER A 318 -2.18 -13.76 -12.75
C SER A 318 -2.92 -15.08 -12.56
N ILE A 319 -3.74 -15.18 -11.51
CA ILE A 319 -4.65 -16.32 -11.31
C ILE A 319 -5.76 -16.39 -12.38
N PHE A 320 -5.97 -15.32 -13.14
CA PHE A 320 -6.99 -15.22 -14.19
C PHE A 320 -6.47 -15.60 -15.57
N GLY A 321 -5.16 -15.76 -15.74
CA GLY A 321 -4.57 -16.16 -17.02
C GLY A 321 -3.26 -15.43 -17.34
N THR A 322 -2.96 -15.34 -18.64
CA THR A 322 -1.74 -14.69 -19.17
C THR A 322 -2.06 -13.72 -20.28
N LYS A 323 -1.29 -12.65 -20.38
CA LYS A 323 -1.27 -11.69 -21.50
C LYS A 323 0.15 -11.64 -22.03
N GLU A 324 0.34 -11.98 -23.29
CA GLU A 324 1.64 -11.97 -23.97
C GLU A 324 1.56 -11.01 -25.16
N GLY A 325 2.40 -10.00 -25.16
CA GLY A 325 2.45 -9.01 -26.23
C GLY A 325 3.80 -8.99 -26.90
N TYR A 326 3.79 -8.79 -28.19
CA TYR A 326 4.95 -8.79 -29.06
C TYR A 326 4.87 -7.61 -30.02
N TRP A 327 5.94 -6.89 -30.14
CA TRP A 327 6.06 -5.76 -31.06
C TRP A 327 7.40 -5.80 -31.78
N MET A 328 7.38 -5.69 -33.11
CA MET A 328 8.55 -5.66 -33.96
C MET A 328 8.44 -4.51 -34.95
N THR A 329 9.48 -3.69 -35.00
CA THR A 329 9.68 -2.69 -36.06
C THR A 329 10.74 -3.18 -37.03
N TYR A 330 10.50 -3.03 -38.33
CA TYR A 330 11.38 -3.50 -39.38
C TYR A 330 11.31 -2.60 -40.64
N GLN A 331 12.38 -2.55 -41.41
CA GLN A 331 12.39 -1.90 -42.68
C GLN A 331 12.06 -2.90 -43.78
N ASN A 332 11.16 -2.51 -44.68
CA ASN A 332 10.87 -3.24 -45.92
C ASN A 332 11.94 -2.96 -46.98
N GLN A 333 11.86 -3.63 -48.18
CA GLN A 333 12.80 -3.46 -49.28
C GLN A 333 12.83 -2.01 -49.83
N ASN A 334 11.78 -1.23 -49.59
CA ASN A 334 11.68 0.18 -50.00
C ASN A 334 12.19 1.15 -48.91
N GLN A 335 12.88 0.66 -47.86
CA GLN A 335 13.36 1.43 -46.72
C GLN A 335 12.22 2.15 -45.94
N GLN A 336 11.00 1.64 -46.00
CA GLN A 336 9.89 2.14 -45.23
C GLN A 336 9.83 1.36 -43.92
N GLU A 337 9.65 2.09 -42.79
CA GLU A 337 9.47 1.50 -41.47
C GLU A 337 8.05 0.93 -41.35
N GLU A 338 7.96 -0.34 -41.05
CA GLU A 338 6.71 -1.08 -40.83
C GLU A 338 6.73 -1.70 -39.42
N SER A 339 5.56 -2.06 -38.89
CA SER A 339 5.45 -2.73 -37.62
C SER A 339 4.53 -3.94 -37.64
N LEU A 340 4.94 -4.98 -36.92
CA LEU A 340 4.10 -6.14 -36.60
C LEU A 340 3.86 -6.13 -35.11
N ARG A 341 2.59 -6.06 -34.72
CA ARG A 341 2.21 -6.09 -33.31
C ARG A 341 1.12 -7.12 -33.09
N TYR A 342 1.29 -7.98 -32.08
CA TYR A 342 0.23 -8.90 -31.68
C TYR A 342 0.25 -9.12 -30.16
N THR A 343 -0.93 -9.43 -29.62
CA THR A 343 -1.12 -9.74 -28.21
C THR A 343 -2.04 -10.95 -28.09
N ILE A 344 -1.64 -11.90 -27.26
CA ILE A 344 -2.40 -13.11 -26.95
C ILE A 344 -2.88 -13.03 -25.51
N TYR A 345 -4.19 -12.98 -25.33
CA TYR A 345 -4.84 -13.10 -24.04
C TYR A 345 -5.26 -14.56 -23.86
N SER A 346 -4.88 -15.20 -22.77
CA SER A 346 -5.24 -16.59 -22.48
C SER A 346 -5.84 -16.69 -21.09
N SER A 347 -7.02 -17.29 -20.97
CA SER A 347 -7.71 -17.44 -19.68
C SER A 347 -8.52 -18.73 -19.66
N PRO A 348 -8.53 -19.49 -18.54
CA PRO A 348 -9.45 -20.60 -18.34
C PRO A 348 -10.88 -20.13 -18.03
N TYR A 349 -11.10 -18.82 -17.83
CA TYR A 349 -12.39 -18.24 -17.45
C TYR A 349 -13.00 -17.49 -18.64
N GLU A 350 -14.09 -18.01 -19.19
CA GLU A 350 -14.80 -17.44 -20.34
C GLU A 350 -15.26 -16.00 -20.07
N TRP A 351 -15.77 -15.69 -18.86
CA TRP A 351 -16.20 -14.35 -18.50
C TRP A 351 -15.09 -13.28 -18.59
N VAL A 352 -13.82 -13.68 -18.35
CA VAL A 352 -12.66 -12.78 -18.49
C VAL A 352 -12.48 -12.44 -19.96
N LEU A 353 -12.46 -13.46 -20.82
CA LEU A 353 -12.30 -13.27 -22.26
C LEU A 353 -13.48 -12.50 -22.87
N ASP A 354 -14.70 -12.79 -22.47
CA ASP A 354 -15.88 -12.05 -22.96
C ASP A 354 -15.82 -10.56 -22.57
N ARG A 355 -15.34 -10.26 -21.36
CA ARG A 355 -15.20 -8.87 -20.93
C ARG A 355 -14.10 -8.14 -21.69
N ILE A 356 -12.94 -8.80 -21.91
CA ILE A 356 -11.84 -8.26 -22.74
C ILE A 356 -12.33 -8.06 -24.17
N TRP A 357 -13.00 -9.04 -24.74
CA TRP A 357 -13.59 -8.93 -26.07
C TRP A 357 -14.47 -7.69 -26.21
N LYS A 358 -15.38 -7.50 -25.25
CA LYS A 358 -16.28 -6.35 -25.25
C LYS A 358 -15.53 -5.02 -25.10
N GLU A 359 -14.49 -4.96 -24.26
CA GLU A 359 -13.70 -3.76 -24.02
C GLU A 359 -12.89 -3.38 -25.26
N GLU A 360 -12.20 -4.34 -25.86
CA GLU A 360 -11.29 -4.13 -26.99
C GLU A 360 -12.03 -3.91 -28.33
N THR A 361 -13.20 -4.51 -28.50
CA THR A 361 -13.94 -4.47 -29.78
C THR A 361 -15.12 -3.50 -29.80
N GLN A 362 -15.37 -2.74 -28.73
CA GLN A 362 -16.54 -1.84 -28.63
C GLN A 362 -16.63 -0.80 -29.75
N ASN A 363 -15.50 -0.41 -30.33
CA ASN A 363 -15.39 0.60 -31.40
C ASN A 363 -15.12 -0.02 -32.79
N LEU A 364 -15.15 -1.36 -32.89
CA LEU A 364 -14.85 -2.07 -34.13
C LEU A 364 -16.13 -2.63 -34.77
N THR A 365 -16.15 -2.71 -36.08
CA THR A 365 -17.24 -3.38 -36.79
C THR A 365 -17.07 -4.89 -36.62
N THR A 366 -17.98 -5.54 -35.91
CA THR A 366 -18.04 -7.00 -35.80
C THR A 366 -18.54 -7.55 -37.15
N GLU A 367 -17.69 -8.22 -37.90
CA GLU A 367 -18.13 -8.95 -39.08
C GLU A 367 -18.61 -10.35 -38.66
N GLU A 368 -19.88 -10.67 -38.89
CA GLU A 368 -20.48 -11.99 -38.62
C GLU A 368 -19.88 -13.17 -39.39
N LYS A 369 -19.13 -12.90 -40.47
CA LYS A 369 -18.46 -13.92 -41.27
C LYS A 369 -16.98 -13.95 -40.99
N ASN A 370 -16.51 -15.05 -40.39
CA ASN A 370 -15.09 -15.37 -40.20
C ASN A 370 -14.37 -15.43 -41.54
N LYS A 371 -13.80 -14.34 -42.00
CA LYS A 371 -13.04 -14.26 -43.29
C LYS A 371 -11.74 -15.08 -43.20
N GLY A 372 -11.86 -16.42 -43.15
CA GLY A 372 -10.70 -17.31 -43.16
C GLY A 372 -10.13 -17.68 -41.78
N TRP A 373 -10.53 -17.02 -40.70
CA TRP A 373 -10.12 -17.35 -39.32
C TRP A 373 -10.91 -18.53 -38.74
N SER A 374 -10.25 -19.40 -37.96
CA SER A 374 -10.90 -20.53 -37.29
C SER A 374 -11.58 -20.15 -35.95
N GLY A 375 -11.44 -18.89 -35.49
CA GLY A 375 -11.99 -18.41 -34.25
C GLY A 375 -13.52 -18.30 -34.22
N LYS A 376 -14.12 -18.31 -33.04
CA LYS A 376 -15.57 -18.21 -32.81
C LYS A 376 -16.16 -16.85 -33.21
N LYS A 377 -15.39 -15.76 -32.97
CA LYS A 377 -15.78 -14.37 -33.29
C LYS A 377 -14.58 -13.64 -33.89
N VAL A 378 -14.84 -12.78 -34.84
CA VAL A 378 -13.80 -11.94 -35.49
C VAL A 378 -14.31 -10.51 -35.53
N ALA A 379 -13.49 -9.58 -35.13
CA ALA A 379 -13.69 -8.15 -35.35
C ALA A 379 -12.46 -7.58 -36.04
N SER A 380 -12.66 -6.81 -37.11
CA SER A 380 -11.54 -6.28 -37.91
C SER A 380 -11.80 -4.89 -38.44
N VAL A 381 -10.74 -4.07 -38.49
CA VAL A 381 -10.72 -2.76 -39.16
C VAL A 381 -9.31 -2.52 -39.72
N SER A 382 -9.20 -2.34 -41.06
CA SER A 382 -7.97 -1.83 -41.72
C SER A 382 -6.66 -2.47 -41.23
N GLY A 383 -6.55 -3.82 -41.27
CA GLY A 383 -5.33 -4.52 -40.84
C GLY A 383 -5.22 -4.80 -39.33
N ILE A 384 -6.21 -4.38 -38.54
CA ILE A 384 -6.32 -4.74 -37.12
C ILE A 384 -7.35 -5.86 -37.00
N TYR A 385 -6.97 -6.95 -36.34
CA TYR A 385 -7.81 -8.12 -36.11
C TYR A 385 -7.88 -8.45 -34.64
N TYR A 386 -9.10 -8.72 -34.17
CA TYR A 386 -9.38 -9.40 -32.90
C TYR A 386 -10.07 -10.72 -33.22
N VAL A 387 -9.50 -11.82 -32.75
CA VAL A 387 -10.01 -13.16 -33.04
C VAL A 387 -10.22 -13.91 -31.69
N TYR A 388 -11.43 -14.31 -31.42
CA TYR A 388 -11.82 -15.03 -30.21
C TYR A 388 -11.83 -16.54 -30.47
N TYR A 389 -10.98 -17.28 -29.80
CA TYR A 389 -10.91 -18.74 -29.75
C TYR A 389 -11.54 -19.26 -28.44
N GLU A 390 -11.44 -20.56 -28.15
CA GLU A 390 -12.06 -21.12 -26.95
C GLU A 390 -11.51 -20.54 -25.64
N GLN A 391 -10.19 -20.51 -25.48
CA GLN A 391 -9.51 -20.02 -24.29
C GLN A 391 -8.53 -18.87 -24.55
N LYS A 392 -8.58 -18.30 -25.76
CA LYS A 392 -7.66 -17.25 -26.19
C LYS A 392 -8.36 -16.14 -26.96
N ILE A 393 -7.82 -14.94 -26.88
CA ILE A 393 -8.11 -13.84 -27.81
C ILE A 393 -6.78 -13.42 -28.41
N LEU A 394 -6.72 -13.38 -29.76
CA LEU A 394 -5.64 -12.78 -30.51
C LEU A 394 -5.99 -11.34 -30.87
N TYR A 395 -5.15 -10.40 -30.51
CA TYR A 395 -5.05 -9.08 -31.14
C TYR A 395 -3.90 -9.13 -32.12
N LEU A 396 -4.10 -8.72 -33.37
CA LEU A 396 -3.05 -8.63 -34.39
C LEU A 396 -3.21 -7.32 -35.17
N SER A 397 -2.13 -6.57 -35.28
CA SER A 397 -2.05 -5.34 -36.08
C SER A 397 -0.97 -5.50 -37.12
N VAL A 398 -1.36 -5.37 -38.39
CA VAL A 398 -0.54 -5.41 -39.58
C VAL A 398 -0.93 -4.25 -40.48
N GLU A 399 -0.02 -3.79 -41.34
CA GLU A 399 -0.30 -2.62 -42.18
C GLU A 399 -1.29 -2.92 -43.30
N GLU A 400 -1.24 -4.13 -43.85
CA GLU A 400 -2.12 -4.54 -44.97
C GLU A 400 -3.03 -5.71 -44.56
N PRO A 401 -4.28 -5.77 -45.04
CA PRO A 401 -5.17 -6.89 -44.78
C PRO A 401 -4.58 -8.23 -45.20
N LEU A 402 -4.71 -9.25 -44.36
CA LEU A 402 -4.18 -10.58 -44.59
C LEU A 402 -4.99 -11.38 -45.60
N THR A 403 -4.31 -12.16 -46.45
CA THR A 403 -4.91 -13.19 -47.31
C THR A 403 -5.28 -14.44 -46.49
N GLN A 404 -6.10 -15.33 -47.05
CA GLN A 404 -6.48 -16.56 -46.40
C GLN A 404 -5.30 -17.49 -46.06
N GLU A 405 -4.30 -17.53 -46.93
CA GLU A 405 -3.08 -18.32 -46.72
C GLU A 405 -2.25 -17.76 -45.58
N GLN A 406 -2.09 -16.44 -45.50
CA GLN A 406 -1.39 -15.76 -44.40
C GLN A 406 -2.10 -15.96 -43.07
N ILE A 407 -3.44 -15.92 -43.04
CA ILE A 407 -4.21 -16.21 -41.81
C ILE A 407 -3.92 -17.63 -41.30
N GLN A 408 -3.89 -18.63 -42.20
CA GLN A 408 -3.58 -20.01 -41.82
C GLN A 408 -2.16 -20.14 -41.23
N VAL A 409 -1.19 -19.42 -41.81
CA VAL A 409 0.18 -19.37 -41.31
C VAL A 409 0.21 -18.75 -39.90
N VAL A 410 -0.47 -17.62 -39.69
CA VAL A 410 -0.55 -16.95 -38.37
C VAL A 410 -1.14 -17.90 -37.33
N GLU A 411 -2.28 -18.54 -37.60
CA GLU A 411 -2.91 -19.47 -36.68
C GLU A 411 -2.03 -20.68 -36.34
N SER A 412 -1.31 -21.20 -37.37
CA SER A 412 -0.38 -22.32 -37.18
C SER A 412 0.82 -21.93 -36.31
N GLN A 413 1.48 -20.79 -36.60
CA GLN A 413 2.66 -20.30 -35.88
C GLN A 413 2.37 -19.96 -34.44
N LEU A 414 1.19 -19.40 -34.17
CA LEU A 414 0.78 -19.01 -32.82
C LEU A 414 0.07 -20.15 -32.05
N GLY A 415 -0.11 -21.33 -32.64
CA GLY A 415 -0.77 -22.49 -31.99
C GLY A 415 -2.20 -22.18 -31.56
N LEU A 416 -2.95 -21.52 -32.44
CA LEU A 416 -4.33 -21.09 -32.20
C LEU A 416 -5.37 -22.09 -32.73
N LYS A 417 -4.97 -22.97 -33.65
CA LYS A 417 -5.80 -24.12 -34.08
C LYS A 417 -5.70 -25.22 -33.03
N GLU A 418 -6.84 -25.63 -32.50
CA GLU A 418 -7.00 -26.88 -31.77
C GLU A 418 -7.11 -28.05 -32.73
#